data_644c657a640c3f55cfddb4ba992a220c
#
_entry.id   644c657a640c3f55cfddb4ba992a220c
#
_cell.length_a   1.000
_cell.length_b   1.000
_cell.length_c   1.000
_cell.angle_alpha   90.00
_cell.angle_beta   90.00
_cell.angle_gamma   90.00
#
_symmetry.space_group_name_H-M   'P 1'
#
loop_
_entity.id
_entity.type
_entity.pdbx_description
1 polymer ?
#
loop_
_entity_poly.entity_id
_entity_poly.type
_entity_poly.pdbx_seq_one_letter_code
_entity_poly.pdbx_strand_id
1 'polypeptide(L)'
;MPSMLVNIGSFRDDWLADFFKHATPHKKIPSDIHASLARKLDIINAAVTYQDLKSPPGNRYEELEGKLKDYSSIRVNKQYRLIFQWANGKAHDLYLD
;
A
#
# COMPACT_ATOMS: atom_id res chain seq x y z
N MET A 1 5.75 -12.97 -19.93
CA MET A 1 6.08 -12.49 -19.30
C MET A 1 6.21 -12.64 -18.21
N PRO A 2 6.91 -12.49 -17.73
CA PRO A 2 6.91 -12.97 -16.50
C PRO A 2 5.81 -12.47 -15.86
N SER A 3 5.16 -13.24 -15.30
CA SER A 3 4.15 -12.81 -14.53
C SER A 3 4.70 -12.05 -13.45
N MET A 4 4.22 -10.93 -13.29
CA MET A 4 4.47 -10.20 -12.14
C MET A 4 3.78 -10.89 -11.02
N LEU A 5 4.54 -11.24 -10.03
CA LEU A 5 3.93 -11.65 -8.80
C LEU A 5 3.26 -10.44 -8.23
N VAL A 6 1.96 -10.45 -8.18
CA VAL A 6 1.21 -9.35 -7.66
C VAL A 6 0.70 -9.73 -6.29
N ASN A 7 1.27 -9.13 -5.24
CA ASN A 7 0.83 -9.39 -3.87
C ASN A 7 -0.14 -8.33 -3.37
N ILE A 8 -0.56 -7.42 -4.24
CA ILE A 8 -1.69 -6.56 -3.96
C ILE A 8 -2.90 -7.25 -4.58
N GLY A 9 -3.76 -7.77 -3.71
CA GLY A 9 -4.92 -8.53 -4.17
C GLY A 9 -6.05 -7.65 -4.67
N SER A 10 -6.24 -6.49 -4.07
CA SER A 10 -7.26 -5.56 -4.54
C SER A 10 -7.02 -4.15 -4.02
N PHE A 11 -7.52 -3.17 -4.76
CA PHE A 11 -7.51 -1.77 -4.37
C PHE A 11 -8.95 -1.34 -4.11
N ARG A 12 -9.14 -0.48 -3.11
CA ARG A 12 -10.45 0.09 -2.88
C ARG A 12 -10.83 1.09 -3.97
N ASP A 13 -9.84 1.86 -4.45
CA ASP A 13 -10.08 2.93 -5.42
C ASP A 13 -9.32 2.67 -6.72
N ASP A 14 -10.02 2.78 -7.85
CA ASP A 14 -9.40 2.55 -9.16
C ASP A 14 -8.27 3.52 -9.46
N TRP A 15 -8.38 4.77 -8.98
CA TRP A 15 -7.34 5.75 -9.27
C TRP A 15 -6.00 5.38 -8.61
N LEU A 16 -6.03 4.68 -7.47
CA LEU A 16 -4.79 4.22 -6.84
C LEU A 16 -4.21 3.03 -7.62
N ALA A 17 -5.06 2.14 -8.09
CA ALA A 17 -4.62 1.03 -8.93
C ALA A 17 -3.97 1.55 -10.22
N ASP A 18 -4.58 2.57 -10.83
CA ASP A 18 -4.02 3.18 -12.04
C ASP A 18 -2.67 3.83 -11.78
N PHE A 19 -2.53 4.49 -10.63
CA PHE A 19 -1.24 5.06 -10.27
C PHE A 19 -0.19 3.96 -10.09
N PHE A 20 -0.55 2.88 -9.44
CA PHE A 20 0.39 1.78 -9.22
C PHE A 20 0.81 1.13 -10.54
N LYS A 21 -0.14 0.90 -11.43
CA LYS A 21 0.13 0.16 -12.66
C LYS A 21 0.76 1.02 -13.74
N HIS A 22 0.39 2.29 -13.81
CA HIS A 22 0.74 3.15 -14.95
C HIS A 22 1.29 4.50 -14.55
N ALA A 23 1.48 4.75 -13.26
CA ALA A 23 1.93 6.05 -12.74
C ALA A 23 0.99 7.19 -13.16
N THR A 24 -0.30 6.88 -13.33
CA THR A 24 -1.30 7.87 -13.75
C THR A 24 -1.57 8.85 -12.61
N PRO A 25 -1.37 10.14 -12.80
CA PRO A 25 -1.66 11.12 -11.75
C PRO A 25 -3.15 11.18 -11.45
N HIS A 26 -3.48 11.60 -10.24
CA HIS A 26 -4.86 11.78 -9.84
C HIS A 26 -4.93 12.91 -8.82
N LYS A 27 -6.04 13.66 -8.83
CA LYS A 27 -6.19 14.82 -7.96
C LYS A 27 -6.09 14.48 -6.48
N LYS A 28 -6.39 13.24 -6.11
CA LYS A 28 -6.30 12.80 -4.71
C LYS A 28 -4.91 12.36 -4.31
N ILE A 29 -3.96 12.37 -5.23
CA ILE A 29 -2.59 12.03 -4.95
C ILE A 29 -1.75 13.30 -5.09
N PRO A 30 -1.34 13.93 -3.97
CA PRO A 30 -0.47 15.10 -4.07
C PRO A 30 0.82 14.77 -4.81
N SER A 31 1.26 15.69 -5.66
CA SER A 31 2.44 15.42 -6.49
C SER A 31 3.70 15.21 -5.66
N ASP A 32 3.79 15.86 -4.50
CA ASP A 32 4.97 15.75 -3.65
C ASP A 32 5.12 14.39 -2.98
N ILE A 33 4.11 13.52 -3.02
CA ILE A 33 4.23 12.17 -2.47
C ILE A 33 4.35 11.09 -3.54
N HIS A 34 4.37 11.44 -4.83
CA HIS A 34 4.37 10.44 -5.89
C HIS A 34 5.51 9.43 -5.74
N ALA A 35 6.73 9.90 -5.50
CA ALA A 35 7.87 9.01 -5.38
C ALA A 35 7.77 8.12 -4.15
N SER A 36 7.38 8.68 -3.00
CA SER A 36 7.22 7.90 -1.78
C SER A 36 6.09 6.89 -1.91
N LEU A 37 4.98 7.31 -2.50
CA LEU A 37 3.83 6.43 -2.69
C LEU A 37 4.18 5.26 -3.59
N ALA A 38 4.84 5.54 -4.72
CA ALA A 38 5.24 4.48 -5.64
C ALA A 38 6.16 3.47 -4.94
N ARG A 39 7.11 3.96 -4.17
CA ARG A 39 8.04 3.09 -3.45
C ARG A 39 7.31 2.23 -2.41
N LYS A 40 6.35 2.81 -1.68
CA LYS A 40 5.63 2.05 -0.65
C LYS A 40 4.68 1.02 -1.27
N LEU A 41 4.07 1.36 -2.40
CA LEU A 41 3.24 0.38 -3.12
C LEU A 41 4.09 -0.79 -3.61
N ASP A 42 5.31 -0.52 -4.08
CA ASP A 42 6.21 -1.59 -4.50
C ASP A 42 6.61 -2.48 -3.32
N ILE A 43 6.81 -1.90 -2.14
CA ILE A 43 7.13 -2.68 -0.94
C ILE A 43 5.98 -3.64 -0.62
N ILE A 44 4.75 -3.14 -0.66
CA ILE A 44 3.58 -3.99 -0.38
C ILE A 44 3.47 -5.08 -1.45
N ASN A 45 3.68 -4.71 -2.70
CA ASN A 45 3.56 -5.67 -3.80
C ASN A 45 4.63 -6.76 -3.73
N ALA A 46 5.80 -6.46 -3.18
CA ALA A 46 6.88 -7.42 -3.07
C ALA A 46 6.83 -8.25 -1.80
N ALA A 47 6.00 -7.88 -0.83
CA ALA A 47 5.95 -8.55 0.47
C ALA A 47 5.36 -9.95 0.34
N VAL A 48 5.96 -10.91 1.00
CA VAL A 48 5.49 -12.29 1.04
C VAL A 48 4.77 -12.55 2.36
N THR A 49 5.24 -11.92 3.44
CA THR A 49 4.60 -11.99 4.74
C THR A 49 4.43 -10.58 5.27
N TYR A 50 3.56 -10.43 6.28
CA TYR A 50 3.37 -9.12 6.88
C TYR A 50 4.65 -8.61 7.54
N GLN A 51 5.56 -9.51 7.91
CA GLN A 51 6.82 -9.09 8.53
C GLN A 51 7.69 -8.30 7.55
N ASP A 52 7.56 -8.58 6.26
CA ASP A 52 8.29 -7.82 5.24
C ASP A 52 7.88 -6.34 5.24
N LEU A 53 6.69 -6.05 5.74
CA LEU A 53 6.17 -4.68 5.78
C LEU A 53 6.76 -3.87 6.93
N LYS A 54 7.45 -4.54 7.86
CA LYS A 54 8.08 -3.85 8.99
C LYS A 54 9.43 -3.25 8.62
N SER A 55 9.94 -3.56 7.46
CA SER A 55 11.24 -3.07 7.02
C SER A 55 11.07 -2.30 5.71
N PRO A 56 11.64 -1.12 5.58
CA PRO A 56 12.46 -0.42 6.59
C PRO A 56 11.61 0.12 7.74
N PRO A 57 12.24 0.44 8.88
CA PRO A 57 11.50 0.97 10.03
C PRO A 57 10.66 2.20 9.73
N GLY A 58 11.08 2.99 8.73
CA GLY A 58 10.32 4.16 8.32
C GLY A 58 8.92 3.85 7.79
N ASN A 59 8.63 2.58 7.46
CA ASN A 59 7.28 2.19 7.06
C ASN A 59 6.28 2.36 8.19
N ARG A 60 6.74 2.32 9.44
CA ARG A 60 5.85 2.43 10.59
C ARG A 60 4.67 1.49 10.48
N TYR A 61 4.95 0.22 10.19
CA TYR A 61 3.89 -0.78 10.09
C TYR A 61 3.10 -0.84 11.39
N GLU A 62 1.77 -0.80 11.27
CA GLU A 62 0.88 -0.89 12.42
C GLU A 62 -0.30 -1.77 12.10
N GLU A 63 -0.75 -2.55 13.07
CA GLU A 63 -2.04 -3.22 13.01
C GLU A 63 -3.03 -2.29 13.66
N LEU A 64 -4.12 -2.00 12.98
CA LEU A 64 -5.07 -0.99 13.44
C LEU A 64 -6.08 -1.58 14.41
N GLU A 65 -6.79 -0.70 15.12
CA GLU A 65 -7.75 -1.11 16.14
C GLU A 65 -9.11 -0.49 15.86
N GLY A 66 -10.09 -0.85 16.67
CA GLY A 66 -11.44 -0.31 16.55
C GLY A 66 -12.13 -0.81 15.29
N LYS A 67 -12.70 0.09 14.54
CA LYS A 67 -13.44 -0.27 13.33
C LYS A 67 -12.55 -0.86 12.25
N LEU A 68 -11.25 -0.60 12.33
CA LEU A 68 -10.28 -1.07 11.34
C LEU A 68 -9.41 -2.18 11.90
N LYS A 69 -9.90 -2.93 12.87
CA LYS A 69 -9.08 -3.92 13.57
C LYS A 69 -8.51 -5.01 12.67
N ASP A 70 -9.10 -5.23 11.51
CA ASP A 70 -8.59 -6.23 10.58
C ASP A 70 -7.66 -5.64 9.54
N TYR A 71 -7.37 -4.35 9.66
CA TYR A 71 -6.53 -3.64 8.72
C TYR A 71 -5.17 -3.31 9.33
N SER A 72 -4.21 -3.11 8.46
CA SER A 72 -2.87 -2.66 8.84
C SER A 72 -2.52 -1.45 8.01
N SER A 73 -1.47 -0.74 8.41
CA SER A 73 -1.03 0.42 7.62
C SER A 73 0.48 0.51 7.56
N ILE A 74 0.97 1.13 6.49
CA ILE A 74 2.35 1.60 6.42
C ILE A 74 2.33 3.07 6.05
N ARG A 75 3.35 3.79 6.52
CA ARG A 75 3.42 5.24 6.33
C ARG A 75 4.00 5.58 4.96
N VAL A 76 3.35 6.50 4.24
CA VAL A 76 3.90 7.06 3.01
C VAL A 76 4.76 8.28 3.38
N ASN A 77 4.22 9.17 4.21
CA ASN A 77 4.93 10.32 4.76
C ASN A 77 4.27 10.69 6.09
N LYS A 78 4.55 11.87 6.62
CA LYS A 78 3.97 12.28 7.91
C LYS A 78 2.46 12.39 7.87
N GLN A 79 1.88 12.59 6.70
CA GLN A 79 0.48 12.89 6.55
C GLN A 79 -0.33 11.73 5.97
N TYR A 80 0.28 10.89 5.15
CA TYR A 80 -0.44 9.86 4.40
C TYR A 80 0.03 8.46 4.77
N ARG A 81 -0.93 7.52 4.75
CA ARG A 81 -0.65 6.11 4.99
C ARG A 81 -1.37 5.26 3.95
N LEU A 82 -0.84 4.07 3.70
CA LEU A 82 -1.53 3.05 2.92
C LEU A 82 -2.15 2.09 3.91
N ILE A 83 -3.45 1.85 3.76
CA ILE A 83 -4.22 1.00 4.67
C ILE A 83 -4.76 -0.18 3.87
N PHE A 84 -4.68 -1.37 4.46
CA PHE A 84 -5.02 -2.59 3.74
C PHE A 84 -5.31 -3.73 4.71
N GLN A 85 -6.01 -4.75 4.22
CA GLN A 85 -6.18 -6.01 4.94
C GLN A 85 -5.16 -6.99 4.43
N TRP A 86 -4.36 -7.57 5.33
CA TRP A 86 -3.38 -8.57 4.93
C TRP A 86 -4.00 -9.95 5.15
N ALA A 87 -4.16 -10.70 4.07
CA ALA A 87 -4.75 -12.03 4.13
C ALA A 87 -4.17 -12.89 3.03
N ASN A 88 -3.85 -14.14 3.35
CA ASN A 88 -3.34 -15.11 2.39
C ASN A 88 -2.12 -14.59 1.62
N GLY A 89 -1.25 -13.86 2.32
CA GLY A 89 -0.03 -13.35 1.72
C GLY A 89 -0.22 -12.19 0.78
N LYS A 90 -1.36 -11.52 0.83
CA LYS A 90 -1.66 -10.40 -0.06
C LYS A 90 -2.33 -9.26 0.68
N ALA A 91 -2.17 -8.06 0.15
CA ALA A 91 -2.86 -6.88 0.66
C ALA A 91 -4.18 -6.74 -0.11
N HIS A 92 -5.26 -6.57 0.62
CA HIS A 92 -6.59 -6.43 0.03
C HIS A 92 -7.20 -5.10 0.43
N ASP A 93 -8.09 -4.59 -0.41
CA ASP A 93 -8.85 -3.37 -0.13
C ASP A 93 -7.91 -2.20 0.19
N LEU A 94 -6.81 -2.12 -0.54
CA LEU A 94 -5.74 -1.15 -0.30
C LEU A 94 -6.19 0.25 -0.67
N TYR A 95 -5.96 1.21 0.23
CA TYR A 95 -6.30 2.60 -0.07
C TYR A 95 -5.34 3.58 0.61
N LEU A 96 -5.33 4.78 0.07
CA LEU A 96 -4.51 5.88 0.59
C LEU A 96 -5.37 6.74 1.51
N ASP A 97 -4.83 7.06 2.69
CA ASP A 97 -5.56 7.86 3.67
C ASP A 97 -4.72 9.02 4.20
#